data_a375d7c759d9a8d60018dcbe0fadd8e9
#
_entry.id   a375d7c759d9a8d60018dcbe0fadd8e9
#
_cell.length_a   1.000
_cell.length_b   1.000
_cell.length_c   1.000
_cell.angle_alpha   90.00
_cell.angle_beta   90.00
_cell.angle_gamma   90.00
#
_symmetry.space_group_name_H-M   'P 1'
#
loop_
_entity.id
_entity.type
_entity.pdbx_description
1 polymer ?
#
loop_
_entity_poly.entity_id
_entity_poly.type
_entity_poly.pdbx_seq_one_letter_code
_entity_poly.pdbx_strand_id
1 'polypeptide(L)'
;VVATPDRKHLRAVQTPQGFSLAFLRAAHQRAEQEGWVVTDDASLLELCGHAVHVAEGEVGNKKITIPEDLEMLRMAGERIPCVGYGYDVHKYAGGSEAKQPARPMRLGGVPIAGSPDVLAHSDGDVLLHALMDALLGCIGAGDIGTFFPDSDPAFDNANSAVLLDTVLEHVHKANVQITHVDLTVIAQVPKVSPYREAIRRNIARLLGLDM
;
A
#
# COMPACT_ATOMS: atom_id res chain seq x y z
N VAL A 1 -6.05 44.13 -13.32
CA VAL A 1 -4.58 43.95 -13.46
C VAL A 1 -3.96 45.30 -13.19
N VAL A 2 -3.17 45.42 -12.14
CA VAL A 2 -2.53 46.69 -11.73
C VAL A 2 -1.15 46.84 -12.39
N ALA A 3 -0.44 45.73 -12.61
CA ALA A 3 0.84 45.70 -13.33
C ALA A 3 1.09 44.30 -13.90
N THR A 4 1.90 44.21 -14.94
CA THR A 4 2.41 42.95 -15.48
C THR A 4 3.93 42.99 -15.37
N PRO A 5 4.51 42.39 -14.32
CA PRO A 5 5.95 42.34 -14.13
C PRO A 5 6.63 41.48 -15.21
N ASP A 6 7.87 41.85 -15.58
CA ASP A 6 8.65 41.04 -16.52
C ASP A 6 8.99 39.68 -15.88
N ARG A 7 8.60 38.62 -16.56
CA ARG A 7 8.80 37.23 -16.12
C ARG A 7 10.26 36.89 -15.78
N LYS A 8 11.21 37.58 -16.42
CA LYS A 8 12.65 37.36 -16.16
C LYS A 8 13.06 37.72 -14.73
N HIS A 9 12.31 38.59 -14.07
CA HIS A 9 12.57 39.06 -12.71
C HIS A 9 11.77 38.30 -11.66
N LEU A 10 10.91 37.37 -12.06
CA LEU A 10 10.13 36.57 -11.13
C LEU A 10 10.88 35.29 -10.74
N ARG A 11 10.78 34.94 -9.47
CA ARG A 11 11.26 33.67 -8.94
C ARG A 11 10.14 33.02 -8.11
N ALA A 12 9.94 31.73 -8.29
CA ALA A 12 9.10 30.93 -7.40
C ALA A 12 9.95 30.51 -6.20
N VAL A 13 9.67 31.10 -5.04
CA VAL A 13 10.45 30.79 -3.82
C VAL A 13 9.96 29.50 -3.18
N GLN A 14 10.91 28.76 -2.64
CA GLN A 14 10.68 27.49 -1.96
C GLN A 14 11.05 27.59 -0.47
N THR A 15 10.74 26.59 0.30
CA THR A 15 11.20 26.37 1.67
C THR A 15 12.14 25.15 1.71
N PRO A 16 13.12 25.10 2.66
CA PRO A 16 13.34 26.06 3.74
C PRO A 16 13.97 27.37 3.30
N GLN A 17 13.78 28.43 4.10
CA GLN A 17 14.44 29.72 3.96
C GLN A 17 15.37 29.94 5.15
N GLY A 18 16.59 30.42 4.94
CA GLY A 18 17.58 30.61 5.98
C GLY A 18 18.00 32.07 6.14
N PHE A 19 17.96 32.57 7.38
CA PHE A 19 18.29 33.97 7.68
C PHE A 19 19.11 34.08 8.97
N SER A 20 19.83 35.21 9.11
CA SER A 20 20.41 35.59 10.39
C SER A 20 19.31 35.80 11.42
N LEU A 21 19.38 35.11 12.56
CA LEU A 21 18.39 35.22 13.63
C LEU A 21 18.23 36.67 14.12
N ALA A 22 19.33 37.43 14.18
CA ALA A 22 19.32 38.82 14.61
C ALA A 22 18.47 39.69 13.66
N PHE A 23 18.70 39.57 12.35
CA PHE A 23 17.97 40.34 11.35
C PHE A 23 16.50 39.92 11.30
N LEU A 24 16.22 38.61 11.32
CA LEU A 24 14.85 38.12 11.27
C LEU A 24 14.04 38.59 12.50
N ARG A 25 14.63 38.54 13.70
CA ARG A 25 13.97 39.01 14.93
C ARG A 25 13.68 40.52 14.88
N ALA A 26 14.63 41.33 14.42
CA ALA A 26 14.45 42.76 14.30
C ALA A 26 13.38 43.10 13.25
N ALA A 27 13.34 42.35 12.15
CA ALA A 27 12.35 42.55 11.10
C ALA A 27 10.90 42.21 11.58
N HIS A 28 10.72 41.13 12.33
CA HIS A 28 9.43 40.79 12.94
C HIS A 28 8.97 41.82 13.96
N GLN A 29 9.87 42.32 14.82
CA GLN A 29 9.55 43.39 15.77
C GLN A 29 9.08 44.66 15.08
N ARG A 30 9.74 45.03 13.99
CA ARG A 30 9.36 46.17 13.18
C ARG A 30 8.04 45.97 12.47
N ALA A 31 7.79 44.80 11.90
CA ALA A 31 6.51 44.48 11.26
C ALA A 31 5.33 44.56 12.22
N GLU A 32 5.51 44.11 13.47
CA GLU A 32 4.50 44.22 14.53
C GLU A 32 4.21 45.69 14.87
N GLN A 33 5.24 46.52 15.01
CA GLN A 33 5.09 47.95 15.31
C GLN A 33 4.43 48.74 14.18
N GLU A 34 4.76 48.41 12.93
CA GLU A 34 4.27 49.14 11.72
C GLU A 34 3.02 48.47 11.12
N GLY A 35 2.54 47.35 11.66
CA GLY A 35 1.34 46.65 11.21
C GLY A 35 1.49 46.01 9.81
N TRP A 36 2.68 45.57 9.45
CA TRP A 36 2.94 44.94 8.14
C TRP A 36 2.32 43.57 8.04
N VAL A 37 1.71 43.29 6.91
CA VAL A 37 1.23 41.95 6.55
C VAL A 37 2.09 41.42 5.42
N VAL A 38 2.86 40.38 5.68
CA VAL A 38 3.77 39.74 4.71
C VAL A 38 3.42 38.28 4.54
N THR A 39 3.81 37.71 3.41
CA THR A 39 3.49 36.31 3.06
C THR A 39 4.59 35.34 3.49
N ASP A 40 5.84 35.83 3.64
CA ASP A 40 6.99 35.05 4.06
C ASP A 40 8.10 35.90 4.68
N ASP A 41 9.09 35.25 5.29
CA ASP A 41 10.22 35.92 5.94
C ASP A 41 11.16 36.64 4.96
N ALA A 42 11.27 36.13 3.74
CA ALA A 42 12.08 36.79 2.70
C ALA A 42 11.52 38.17 2.36
N SER A 43 10.22 38.25 2.10
CA SER A 43 9.53 39.52 1.85
C SER A 43 9.66 40.49 3.02
N LEU A 44 9.63 39.99 4.23
CA LEU A 44 9.78 40.80 5.45
C LEU A 44 11.18 41.42 5.53
N LEU A 45 12.23 40.66 5.24
CA LEU A 45 13.59 41.18 5.24
C LEU A 45 13.84 42.18 4.12
N GLU A 46 13.26 41.96 2.94
CA GLU A 46 13.32 42.90 1.82
C GLU A 46 12.67 44.27 2.18
N LEU A 47 11.50 44.23 2.87
CA LEU A 47 10.88 45.47 3.38
C LEU A 47 11.75 46.18 4.41
N CYS A 48 12.58 45.47 5.16
CA CYS A 48 13.56 46.05 6.05
C CYS A 48 14.84 46.56 5.33
N GLY A 49 14.96 46.42 4.02
CA GLY A 49 16.11 46.83 3.22
C GLY A 49 17.27 45.86 3.19
N HIS A 50 17.07 44.64 3.65
CA HIS A 50 18.08 43.57 3.58
C HIS A 50 18.05 42.90 2.21
N ALA A 51 19.23 42.59 1.68
CA ALA A 51 19.34 41.82 0.44
C ALA A 51 19.02 40.33 0.74
N VAL A 52 18.12 39.76 -0.05
CA VAL A 52 17.79 38.34 -0.03
C VAL A 52 18.44 37.67 -1.25
N HIS A 53 19.28 36.69 -1.00
CA HIS A 53 19.93 35.92 -2.06
C HIS A 53 19.11 34.66 -2.39
N VAL A 54 18.90 34.43 -3.70
CA VAL A 54 18.21 33.24 -4.19
C VAL A 54 19.24 32.18 -4.51
N ALA A 55 19.14 31.02 -3.82
CA ALA A 55 19.87 29.82 -4.19
C ALA A 55 19.05 28.99 -5.17
N GLU A 56 19.71 28.19 -5.99
CA GLU A 56 19.04 27.28 -6.90
C GLU A 56 18.36 26.16 -6.10
N GLY A 57 17.07 25.95 -6.36
CA GLY A 57 16.27 24.95 -5.70
C GLY A 57 15.98 23.75 -6.62
N GLU A 58 15.22 22.79 -6.14
CA GLU A 58 14.81 21.62 -6.90
C GLU A 58 13.33 21.71 -7.28
N VAL A 59 13.00 21.35 -8.52
CA VAL A 59 11.62 21.38 -9.04
C VAL A 59 10.71 20.43 -8.23
N GLY A 60 11.26 19.35 -7.71
CA GLY A 60 10.54 18.38 -6.87
C GLY A 60 10.24 18.87 -5.45
N ASN A 61 10.93 19.90 -4.96
CA ASN A 61 10.71 20.43 -3.61
C ASN A 61 9.46 21.31 -3.57
N LYS A 62 8.30 20.67 -3.36
CA LYS A 62 7.00 21.35 -3.29
C LYS A 62 6.49 21.44 -1.86
N LYS A 63 6.01 22.60 -1.47
CA LYS A 63 5.34 22.81 -0.19
C LYS A 63 3.92 22.27 -0.25
N ILE A 64 3.57 21.38 0.67
CA ILE A 64 2.21 20.88 0.84
C ILE A 64 1.42 21.86 1.71
N THR A 65 0.40 22.46 1.16
CA THR A 65 -0.40 23.51 1.82
C THR A 65 -1.89 23.28 1.79
N ILE A 66 -2.39 22.55 0.80
CA ILE A 66 -3.81 22.22 0.63
C ILE A 66 -3.96 20.71 0.38
N PRO A 67 -5.15 20.12 0.64
CA PRO A 67 -5.38 18.69 0.43
C PRO A 67 -5.05 18.20 -0.97
N GLU A 68 -5.25 19.02 -1.99
CA GLU A 68 -4.96 18.71 -3.39
C GLU A 68 -3.46 18.52 -3.67
N ASP A 69 -2.59 19.15 -2.89
CA ASP A 69 -1.14 18.95 -2.99
C ASP A 69 -0.73 17.50 -2.61
N LEU A 70 -1.51 16.83 -1.74
CA LEU A 70 -1.31 15.43 -1.39
C LEU A 70 -1.58 14.49 -2.57
N GLU A 71 -2.51 14.83 -3.44
CA GLU A 71 -2.78 14.05 -4.64
C GLU A 71 -1.61 14.12 -5.62
N MET A 72 -0.93 15.24 -5.69
CA MET A 72 0.29 15.36 -6.50
C MET A 72 1.42 14.46 -5.99
N LEU A 73 1.55 14.26 -4.67
CA LEU A 73 2.49 13.30 -4.10
C LEU A 73 2.11 11.86 -4.45
N ARG A 74 0.84 11.53 -4.40
CA ARG A 74 0.32 10.22 -4.83
C ARG A 74 0.57 9.97 -6.33
N MET A 75 0.45 11.00 -7.15
CA MET A 75 0.73 10.93 -8.58
C MET A 75 2.23 10.97 -8.92
N ALA A 76 3.08 11.53 -8.05
CA ALA A 76 4.54 11.58 -8.25
C ALA A 76 5.23 10.21 -8.03
N GLY A 77 4.48 9.18 -7.63
CA GLY A 77 4.92 7.80 -7.73
C GLY A 77 5.96 7.33 -6.72
N GLU A 78 6.17 8.03 -5.63
CA GLU A 78 6.91 7.44 -4.50
C GLU A 78 6.02 6.39 -3.82
N ARG A 79 6.09 5.16 -4.35
CA ARG A 79 5.46 4.01 -3.72
C ARG A 79 6.30 3.60 -2.53
N ILE A 80 5.71 3.68 -1.35
CA ILE A 80 6.32 3.14 -0.14
C ILE A 80 6.16 1.61 -0.20
N PRO A 81 7.26 0.84 -0.20
CA PRO A 81 7.16 -0.61 -0.18
C PRO A 81 6.49 -1.07 1.12
N CYS A 82 5.49 -1.93 1.00
CA CYS A 82 4.88 -2.62 2.12
C CYS A 82 5.07 -4.13 1.96
N VAL A 83 5.13 -4.83 3.08
CA VAL A 83 5.27 -6.29 3.13
C VAL A 83 4.13 -6.85 3.96
N GLY A 84 3.41 -7.82 3.42
CA GLY A 84 2.41 -8.58 4.15
C GLY A 84 2.90 -9.98 4.45
N TYR A 85 2.49 -10.52 5.56
CA TYR A 85 2.74 -11.89 5.98
C TYR A 85 1.41 -12.58 6.27
N GLY A 86 1.22 -13.77 5.71
CA GLY A 86 0.05 -14.60 5.96
C GLY A 86 0.46 -16.03 6.27
N TYR A 87 -0.30 -16.67 7.12
CA TYR A 87 -0.07 -18.04 7.54
C TYR A 87 -1.40 -18.75 7.78
N ASP A 88 -1.58 -19.91 7.18
CA ASP A 88 -2.77 -20.74 7.38
C ASP A 88 -2.41 -22.21 7.50
N VAL A 89 -3.27 -22.99 8.17
CA VAL A 89 -3.08 -24.42 8.45
C VAL A 89 -4.38 -25.18 8.28
N HIS A 90 -4.37 -26.17 7.41
CA HIS A 90 -5.48 -27.12 7.30
C HIS A 90 -5.10 -28.51 7.83
N LYS A 91 -6.03 -29.17 8.52
CA LYS A 91 -5.88 -30.55 8.94
C LYS A 91 -6.24 -31.48 7.79
N TYR A 92 -5.53 -32.59 7.69
CA TYR A 92 -5.96 -33.68 6.81
C TYR A 92 -7.24 -34.33 7.35
N ALA A 93 -8.14 -34.70 6.47
CA ALA A 93 -9.30 -35.50 6.81
C ALA A 93 -8.85 -36.92 7.22
N GLY A 94 -9.48 -37.49 8.23
CA GLY A 94 -9.16 -38.86 8.70
C GLY A 94 -9.34 -39.11 10.19
N GLY A 95 -9.74 -38.08 10.96
CA GLY A 95 -10.10 -38.26 12.40
C GLY A 95 -11.59 -38.39 12.62
N SER A 96 -12.00 -39.15 13.65
CA SER A 96 -13.41 -39.36 14.02
C SER A 96 -14.12 -38.11 14.58
N GLU A 97 -13.44 -37.00 14.78
CA GLU A 97 -13.95 -35.76 15.40
C GLU A 97 -13.97 -34.55 14.46
N ALA A 98 -14.04 -34.79 13.15
CA ALA A 98 -14.04 -33.69 12.19
C ALA A 98 -15.32 -32.84 12.29
N LYS A 99 -15.21 -31.61 12.74
CA LYS A 99 -16.31 -30.61 12.75
C LYS A 99 -16.54 -29.95 11.42
N GLN A 100 -15.53 -29.96 10.53
CA GLN A 100 -15.57 -29.37 9.18
C GLN A 100 -15.67 -30.47 8.12
N PRO A 101 -16.28 -30.20 6.95
CA PRO A 101 -16.35 -31.15 5.85
C PRO A 101 -14.97 -31.43 5.26
N ALA A 102 -14.80 -32.64 4.74
CA ALA A 102 -13.61 -33.02 3.97
C ALA A 102 -13.71 -32.43 2.55
N ARG A 103 -12.63 -31.82 2.08
CA ARG A 103 -12.52 -31.21 0.76
C ARG A 103 -11.31 -31.79 0.02
N PRO A 104 -11.41 -32.07 -1.29
CA PRO A 104 -10.26 -32.44 -2.10
C PRO A 104 -9.17 -31.38 -2.03
N MET A 105 -7.91 -31.79 -1.80
CA MET A 105 -6.81 -30.84 -1.65
C MET A 105 -6.57 -30.02 -2.92
N ARG A 106 -6.44 -28.72 -2.73
CA ARG A 106 -6.03 -27.74 -3.74
C ARG A 106 -4.91 -26.88 -3.17
N LEU A 107 -4.00 -26.43 -4.03
CA LEU A 107 -2.94 -25.48 -3.67
C LEU A 107 -2.79 -24.44 -4.78
N GLY A 108 -3.04 -23.19 -4.45
CA GLY A 108 -2.99 -22.09 -5.41
C GLY A 108 -3.97 -22.24 -6.57
N GLY A 109 -5.17 -22.79 -6.31
CA GLY A 109 -6.20 -23.10 -7.29
C GLY A 109 -5.97 -24.38 -8.10
N VAL A 110 -4.85 -25.08 -7.89
CA VAL A 110 -4.50 -26.31 -8.63
C VAL A 110 -4.94 -27.53 -7.80
N PRO A 111 -5.76 -28.43 -8.37
CA PRO A 111 -6.09 -29.71 -7.72
C PRO A 111 -4.85 -30.60 -7.56
N ILE A 112 -4.67 -31.20 -6.39
CA ILE A 112 -3.54 -32.07 -6.10
C ILE A 112 -4.02 -33.52 -6.05
N ALA A 113 -3.87 -34.22 -7.16
CA ALA A 113 -4.35 -35.57 -7.31
C ALA A 113 -3.64 -36.56 -6.38
N GLY A 114 -4.41 -37.50 -5.77
CA GLY A 114 -3.88 -38.56 -4.91
C GLY A 114 -3.39 -38.06 -3.53
N SER A 115 -3.67 -36.83 -3.16
CA SER A 115 -3.42 -36.31 -1.81
C SER A 115 -4.60 -36.67 -0.87
N PRO A 116 -4.36 -36.68 0.45
CA PRO A 116 -5.44 -36.72 1.42
C PRO A 116 -6.34 -35.49 1.27
N ASP A 117 -7.64 -35.65 1.52
CA ASP A 117 -8.55 -34.53 1.67
C ASP A 117 -8.16 -33.67 2.88
N VAL A 118 -8.54 -32.40 2.88
CA VAL A 118 -8.37 -31.47 4.00
C VAL A 118 -9.71 -31.10 4.63
N LEU A 119 -9.69 -30.76 5.90
CA LEU A 119 -10.87 -30.24 6.60
C LEU A 119 -10.92 -28.74 6.43
N ALA A 120 -11.96 -28.24 5.76
CA ALA A 120 -12.12 -26.81 5.50
C ALA A 120 -13.59 -26.45 5.32
N HIS A 121 -13.94 -25.19 5.63
CA HIS A 121 -15.25 -24.61 5.33
C HIS A 121 -15.36 -24.25 3.84
N SER A 122 -14.34 -23.57 3.30
CA SER A 122 -14.22 -23.23 1.87
C SER A 122 -13.85 -24.45 1.00
N ASP A 123 -13.25 -24.23 -0.16
CA ASP A 123 -12.69 -25.30 -1.03
C ASP A 123 -11.36 -25.89 -0.51
N GLY A 124 -10.83 -25.39 0.62
CA GLY A 124 -9.66 -25.92 1.31
C GLY A 124 -8.32 -25.52 0.72
N ASP A 125 -8.23 -24.45 -0.07
CA ASP A 125 -6.97 -23.98 -0.63
C ASP A 125 -6.18 -23.13 0.39
N VAL A 126 -5.46 -23.82 1.28
CA VAL A 126 -4.64 -23.21 2.34
C VAL A 126 -3.60 -22.19 1.80
N LEU A 127 -3.13 -22.41 0.57
CA LEU A 127 -2.13 -21.54 -0.03
C LEU A 127 -2.71 -20.18 -0.47
N LEU A 128 -3.92 -20.20 -1.04
CA LEU A 128 -4.64 -18.96 -1.35
C LEU A 128 -5.12 -18.24 -0.10
N HIS A 129 -5.48 -18.98 0.97
CA HIS A 129 -5.85 -18.36 2.25
C HIS A 129 -4.67 -17.59 2.86
N ALA A 130 -3.50 -18.20 2.97
CA ALA A 130 -2.31 -17.53 3.46
C ALA A 130 -1.92 -16.31 2.58
N LEU A 131 -2.11 -16.41 1.26
CA LEU A 131 -1.89 -15.29 0.34
C LEU A 131 -2.87 -14.14 0.61
N MET A 132 -4.16 -14.43 0.80
CA MET A 132 -5.16 -13.41 1.11
C MET A 132 -4.85 -12.69 2.42
N ASP A 133 -4.46 -13.42 3.47
CA ASP A 133 -4.04 -12.82 4.74
C ASP A 133 -2.83 -11.92 4.58
N ALA A 134 -1.84 -12.33 3.80
CA ALA A 134 -0.69 -11.48 3.49
C ALA A 134 -1.10 -10.18 2.79
N LEU A 135 -2.01 -10.24 1.83
CA LEU A 135 -2.50 -9.08 1.09
C LEU A 135 -3.33 -8.14 1.96
N LEU A 136 -4.24 -8.68 2.79
CA LEU A 136 -5.02 -7.90 3.75
C LEU A 136 -4.13 -7.25 4.79
N GLY A 137 -3.11 -7.95 5.27
CA GLY A 137 -2.10 -7.43 6.19
C GLY A 137 -1.32 -6.24 5.61
N CYS A 138 -0.97 -6.27 4.32
CA CYS A 138 -0.31 -5.14 3.64
C CYS A 138 -1.12 -3.84 3.70
N ILE A 139 -2.44 -3.94 3.67
CA ILE A 139 -3.35 -2.77 3.67
C ILE A 139 -3.98 -2.49 5.04
N GLY A 140 -3.60 -3.27 6.08
CA GLY A 140 -4.13 -3.13 7.43
C GLY A 140 -5.63 -3.46 7.55
N ALA A 141 -6.16 -4.33 6.68
CA ALA A 141 -7.58 -4.66 6.61
C ALA A 141 -7.99 -5.87 7.46
N GLY A 142 -7.11 -6.42 8.29
CA GLY A 142 -7.37 -7.60 9.10
C GLY A 142 -7.01 -8.90 8.38
N ASP A 143 -7.88 -9.90 8.45
CA ASP A 143 -7.68 -11.26 7.94
C ASP A 143 -8.89 -11.77 7.14
N ILE A 144 -8.74 -12.95 6.51
CA ILE A 144 -9.82 -13.58 5.73
C ILE A 144 -11.03 -13.95 6.59
N GLY A 145 -10.84 -14.25 7.88
CA GLY A 145 -11.94 -14.56 8.79
C GLY A 145 -12.87 -13.36 9.03
N THR A 146 -12.35 -12.14 8.94
CA THR A 146 -13.14 -10.92 9.00
C THR A 146 -13.98 -10.71 7.74
N PHE A 147 -13.44 -11.07 6.57
CA PHE A 147 -14.12 -10.90 5.28
C PHE A 147 -15.06 -12.05 4.94
N PHE A 148 -14.68 -13.28 5.30
CA PHE A 148 -15.35 -14.51 4.93
C PHE A 148 -15.49 -15.42 6.16
N PRO A 149 -16.34 -15.04 7.14
CA PRO A 149 -16.46 -15.78 8.40
C PRO A 149 -17.00 -17.22 8.17
N ASP A 150 -16.38 -18.19 8.80
CA ASP A 150 -16.79 -19.59 8.76
C ASP A 150 -18.24 -19.84 9.23
N SER A 151 -18.80 -18.88 9.97
CA SER A 151 -20.18 -18.95 10.44
C SER A 151 -21.22 -18.58 9.37
N ASP A 152 -20.79 -18.01 8.24
CA ASP A 152 -21.70 -17.63 7.16
C ASP A 152 -21.81 -18.76 6.11
N PRO A 153 -23.00 -19.37 5.97
CA PRO A 153 -23.22 -20.44 4.98
C PRO A 153 -22.95 -20.05 3.53
N ALA A 154 -22.92 -18.75 3.22
CA ALA A 154 -22.62 -18.26 1.88
C ALA A 154 -21.21 -18.63 1.40
N PHE A 155 -20.28 -18.88 2.36
CA PHE A 155 -18.91 -19.24 2.06
C PHE A 155 -18.63 -20.74 2.15
N ASP A 156 -19.66 -21.58 2.46
CA ASP A 156 -19.48 -23.01 2.45
C ASP A 156 -19.10 -23.52 1.05
N ASN A 157 -17.99 -24.25 0.98
CA ASN A 157 -17.39 -24.71 -0.28
C ASN A 157 -17.08 -23.58 -1.29
N ALA A 158 -16.91 -22.34 -0.81
CA ALA A 158 -16.57 -21.22 -1.67
C ALA A 158 -15.22 -21.45 -2.35
N ASN A 159 -15.13 -21.06 -3.63
CA ASN A 159 -13.89 -21.13 -4.39
C ASN A 159 -12.92 -20.04 -3.91
N SER A 160 -11.78 -20.44 -3.34
CA SER A 160 -10.78 -19.49 -2.81
C SER A 160 -10.22 -18.52 -3.87
N ALA A 161 -10.25 -18.86 -5.16
CA ALA A 161 -9.90 -17.91 -6.21
C ALA A 161 -10.91 -16.76 -6.34
N VAL A 162 -12.20 -17.04 -6.13
CA VAL A 162 -13.25 -15.99 -6.12
C VAL A 162 -13.13 -15.11 -4.87
N LEU A 163 -12.81 -15.72 -3.72
CA LEU A 163 -12.53 -14.96 -2.49
C LEU A 163 -11.30 -14.04 -2.68
N LEU A 164 -10.27 -14.53 -3.35
CA LEU A 164 -9.08 -13.74 -3.68
C LEU A 164 -9.41 -12.54 -4.58
N ASP A 165 -10.32 -12.68 -5.55
CA ASP A 165 -10.75 -11.56 -6.40
C ASP A 165 -11.33 -10.43 -5.54
N THR A 166 -12.14 -10.76 -4.52
CA THR A 166 -12.67 -9.77 -3.57
C THR A 166 -11.57 -9.08 -2.77
N VAL A 167 -10.57 -9.83 -2.30
CA VAL A 167 -9.40 -9.26 -1.59
C VAL A 167 -8.61 -8.34 -2.51
N LEU A 168 -8.38 -8.75 -3.77
CA LEU A 168 -7.67 -7.93 -4.76
C LEU A 168 -8.38 -6.61 -5.05
N GLU A 169 -9.71 -6.57 -5.06
CA GLU A 169 -10.45 -5.30 -5.17
C GLU A 169 -10.12 -4.35 -4.02
N HIS A 170 -9.99 -4.83 -2.78
CA HIS A 170 -9.62 -4.01 -1.63
C HIS A 170 -8.18 -3.52 -1.72
N VAL A 171 -7.25 -4.38 -2.16
CA VAL A 171 -5.85 -4.03 -2.42
C VAL A 171 -5.74 -2.92 -3.48
N HIS A 172 -6.49 -3.04 -4.58
CA HIS A 172 -6.54 -2.03 -5.63
C HIS A 172 -7.15 -0.70 -5.14
N LYS A 173 -8.25 -0.75 -4.37
CA LYS A 173 -8.86 0.44 -3.76
C LYS A 173 -7.89 1.15 -2.79
N ALA A 174 -7.02 0.41 -2.12
CA ALA A 174 -5.95 0.96 -1.29
C ALA A 174 -4.76 1.50 -2.09
N ASN A 175 -4.81 1.46 -3.43
CA ASN A 175 -3.74 1.86 -4.35
C ASN A 175 -2.41 1.12 -4.12
N VAL A 176 -2.48 -0.14 -3.71
CA VAL A 176 -1.33 -1.04 -3.54
C VAL A 176 -1.14 -1.86 -4.81
N GLN A 177 0.10 -1.95 -5.27
CA GLN A 177 0.49 -2.81 -6.39
C GLN A 177 1.31 -3.99 -5.88
N ILE A 178 0.88 -5.19 -6.20
CA ILE A 178 1.63 -6.40 -5.90
C ILE A 178 2.79 -6.48 -6.89
N THR A 179 4.01 -6.61 -6.38
CA THR A 179 5.23 -6.71 -7.21
C THR A 179 5.88 -8.08 -7.11
N HIS A 180 5.73 -8.75 -5.98
CA HIS A 180 6.34 -10.06 -5.72
C HIS A 180 5.57 -10.80 -4.65
N VAL A 181 5.53 -12.14 -4.77
CA VAL A 181 4.96 -13.06 -3.77
C VAL A 181 5.89 -14.24 -3.63
N ASP A 182 6.24 -14.60 -2.39
CA ASP A 182 6.92 -15.85 -2.06
C ASP A 182 6.02 -16.70 -1.17
N LEU A 183 5.82 -17.97 -1.54
CA LEU A 183 4.89 -18.88 -0.89
C LEU A 183 5.58 -20.18 -0.50
N THR A 184 5.51 -20.53 0.77
CA THR A 184 6.10 -21.74 1.32
C THR A 184 5.01 -22.71 1.76
N VAL A 185 5.05 -23.95 1.29
CA VAL A 185 4.18 -25.05 1.74
C VAL A 185 4.99 -26.00 2.61
N ILE A 186 4.51 -26.23 3.86
CA ILE A 186 5.11 -27.16 4.80
C ILE A 186 4.16 -28.37 4.93
N ALA A 187 4.51 -29.46 4.30
CA ALA A 187 3.71 -30.70 4.34
C ALA A 187 4.59 -31.94 4.11
N GLN A 188 4.25 -33.05 4.78
CA GLN A 188 4.89 -34.34 4.48
C GLN A 188 4.35 -34.93 3.17
N VAL A 189 3.07 -34.80 2.96
CA VAL A 189 2.32 -35.16 1.76
C VAL A 189 1.37 -34.00 1.41
N PRO A 190 1.07 -33.75 0.15
CA PRO A 190 1.65 -34.38 -1.05
C PRO A 190 3.08 -33.87 -1.35
N LYS A 191 3.74 -34.53 -2.31
CA LYS A 191 4.95 -33.96 -2.91
C LYS A 191 4.55 -32.79 -3.83
N VAL A 192 4.86 -31.57 -3.41
CA VAL A 192 4.44 -30.32 -4.12
C VAL A 192 5.25 -30.09 -5.41
N SER A 193 6.49 -30.62 -5.48
CA SER A 193 7.39 -30.40 -6.62
C SER A 193 6.78 -30.65 -8.01
N PRO A 194 5.99 -31.70 -8.27
CA PRO A 194 5.36 -31.92 -9.56
C PRO A 194 4.35 -30.85 -9.96
N TYR A 195 3.75 -30.16 -8.98
CA TYR A 195 2.69 -29.16 -9.19
C TYR A 195 3.22 -27.72 -9.15
N ARG A 196 4.49 -27.51 -8.75
CA ARG A 196 5.09 -26.19 -8.54
C ARG A 196 4.83 -25.23 -9.70
N GLU A 197 5.13 -25.64 -10.92
CA GLU A 197 4.99 -24.76 -12.08
C GLU A 197 3.53 -24.44 -12.40
N ALA A 198 2.61 -25.37 -12.21
CA ALA A 198 1.18 -25.14 -12.38
C ALA A 198 0.65 -24.14 -11.33
N ILE A 199 1.07 -24.32 -10.07
CA ILE A 199 0.72 -23.42 -8.96
C ILE A 199 1.27 -22.00 -9.23
N ARG A 200 2.55 -21.86 -9.58
CA ARG A 200 3.16 -20.55 -9.87
C ARG A 200 2.43 -19.83 -10.99
N ARG A 201 2.18 -20.50 -12.10
CA ARG A 201 1.46 -19.92 -13.26
C ARG A 201 0.05 -19.48 -12.88
N ASN A 202 -0.67 -20.30 -12.12
CA ASN A 202 -2.03 -19.96 -11.73
C ASN A 202 -2.06 -18.78 -10.77
N ILE A 203 -1.16 -18.73 -9.80
CA ILE A 203 -1.05 -17.59 -8.87
C ILE A 203 -0.64 -16.31 -9.61
N ALA A 204 0.36 -16.36 -10.49
CA ALA A 204 0.73 -15.22 -11.31
C ALA A 204 -0.46 -14.70 -12.13
N ARG A 205 -1.21 -15.60 -12.78
CA ARG A 205 -2.44 -15.27 -13.51
C ARG A 205 -3.50 -14.62 -12.63
N LEU A 206 -3.75 -15.17 -11.44
CA LEU A 206 -4.73 -14.63 -10.48
C LEU A 206 -4.34 -13.23 -10.00
N LEU A 207 -3.06 -12.98 -9.81
CA LEU A 207 -2.53 -11.70 -9.34
C LEU A 207 -2.26 -10.69 -10.47
N GLY A 208 -2.39 -11.08 -11.73
CA GLY A 208 -2.04 -10.24 -12.89
C GLY A 208 -0.55 -9.93 -12.98
N LEU A 209 0.31 -10.87 -12.53
CA LEU A 209 1.77 -10.73 -12.57
C LEU A 209 2.36 -11.43 -13.79
N ASP A 210 3.37 -10.81 -14.39
CA ASP A 210 4.24 -11.45 -15.38
C ASP A 210 5.13 -12.50 -14.69
N MET A 211 5.48 -13.61 -15.41
CA MET A 211 6.32 -14.69 -14.92
C MET A 211 7.76 -14.57 -15.38
#